data_386a7fc625f610f99896fdd84b1971ce
#
_entry.id   386a7fc625f610f99896fdd84b1971ce
#
_cell.length_a   1.000
_cell.length_b   1.000
_cell.length_c   1.000
_cell.angle_alpha   90.00
_cell.angle_beta   90.00
_cell.angle_gamma   90.00
#
_symmetry.space_group_name_H-M   'P 1'
#
loop_
_entity.id
_entity.type
_entity.pdbx_description
1 polymer ?
#
loop_
_entity_poly.entity_id
_entity_poly.type
_entity_poly.pdbx_seq_one_letter_code
_entity_poly.pdbx_strand_id
1 'polypeptide(L)'
;MTRRICISVIGAGGEITPEEASMAVELGREIARQGAIVICGGLGGIMAEVARGTKEEGGLTIGILPGDTPESANPFIDIAIVTGMGIARNVIVASSGDAVIAVGGKLGTLSEIALALIRQRPVIGLGTWQLEEGRIDGRSIIPAINAKDAVKKALSLIGK
;
A
#
# COMPACT_ATOMS: atom_id res chain seq x y z
N MET A 1 13.98 20.54 -7.84
CA MET A 1 13.73 19.10 -8.01
C MET A 1 12.37 18.76 -7.41
N THR A 2 11.45 18.29 -8.21
CA THR A 2 10.10 17.97 -7.71
C THR A 2 10.13 16.57 -7.11
N ARG A 3 9.73 16.42 -5.85
CA ARG A 3 9.61 15.12 -5.17
C ARG A 3 8.53 14.27 -5.85
N ARG A 4 8.82 13.03 -6.14
CA ARG A 4 7.82 12.08 -6.67
C ARG A 4 6.82 11.70 -5.58
N ILE A 5 5.57 11.55 -5.97
CA ILE A 5 4.51 11.04 -5.09
C ILE A 5 4.78 9.56 -4.78
N CYS A 6 4.61 9.19 -3.51
CA CYS A 6 4.70 7.82 -3.06
C CYS A 6 3.33 7.35 -2.55
N ILE A 7 2.90 6.18 -2.97
CA ILE A 7 1.65 5.55 -2.49
C ILE A 7 2.01 4.25 -1.78
N SER A 8 1.68 4.17 -0.50
CA SER A 8 1.80 2.93 0.24
C SER A 8 0.62 2.01 -0.07
N VAL A 9 0.90 0.78 -0.48
CA VAL A 9 -0.12 -0.25 -0.69
C VAL A 9 0.03 -1.32 0.37
N ILE A 10 -1.06 -1.58 1.07
CA ILE A 10 -1.14 -2.53 2.17
C ILE A 10 -2.22 -3.59 1.90
N GLY A 11 -2.02 -4.78 2.42
CA GLY A 11 -2.92 -5.91 2.22
C GLY A 11 -2.33 -7.20 2.77
N ALA A 12 -3.02 -8.32 2.57
CA ALA A 12 -2.58 -9.61 3.08
C ALA A 12 -1.25 -10.07 2.45
N GLY A 13 -0.33 -10.55 3.28
CA GLY A 13 0.97 -11.06 2.86
C GLY A 13 1.01 -12.56 2.54
N GLY A 14 -0.07 -13.30 2.83
CA GLY A 14 -0.21 -14.74 2.57
C GLY A 14 -1.13 -15.04 1.41
N GLU A 15 -1.98 -16.05 1.58
CA GLU A 15 -2.98 -16.41 0.58
C GLU A 15 -4.00 -15.28 0.36
N ILE A 16 -4.26 -15.00 -0.90
CA ILE A 16 -5.22 -14.00 -1.39
C ILE A 16 -6.12 -14.64 -2.46
N THR A 17 -7.29 -14.07 -2.65
CA THR A 17 -8.21 -14.54 -3.70
C THR A 17 -7.73 -14.11 -5.09
N PRO A 18 -8.17 -14.80 -6.18
CA PRO A 18 -7.88 -14.36 -7.54
C PRO A 18 -8.34 -12.92 -7.83
N GLU A 19 -9.46 -12.51 -7.24
CA GLU A 19 -10.01 -11.15 -7.37
C GLU A 19 -9.09 -10.11 -6.69
N GLU A 20 -8.61 -10.40 -5.49
CA GLU A 20 -7.64 -9.55 -4.77
C GLU A 20 -6.33 -9.45 -5.54
N ALA A 21 -5.83 -10.57 -6.10
CA ALA A 21 -4.62 -10.59 -6.92
C ALA A 21 -4.77 -9.71 -8.17
N SER A 22 -5.87 -9.89 -8.91
CA SER A 22 -6.16 -9.09 -10.10
C SER A 22 -6.27 -7.60 -9.78
N MET A 23 -6.95 -7.26 -8.69
CA MET A 23 -7.10 -5.89 -8.22
C MET A 23 -5.77 -5.26 -7.83
N ALA A 24 -4.91 -6.00 -7.15
CA ALA A 24 -3.58 -5.52 -6.74
C ALA A 24 -2.67 -5.27 -7.96
N VAL A 25 -2.70 -6.14 -8.96
CA VAL A 25 -1.94 -5.95 -10.21
C VAL A 25 -2.40 -4.67 -10.91
N GLU A 26 -3.70 -4.49 -11.10
CA GLU A 26 -4.22 -3.31 -11.78
C GLU A 26 -3.94 -2.04 -10.98
N LEU A 27 -3.98 -2.13 -9.65
CA LEU A 27 -3.60 -1.02 -8.76
C LEU A 27 -2.14 -0.60 -9.00
N GLY A 28 -1.22 -1.56 -9.09
CA GLY A 28 0.18 -1.28 -9.37
C GLY A 28 0.39 -0.61 -10.72
N ARG A 29 -0.31 -1.09 -11.75
CA ARG A 29 -0.29 -0.48 -13.10
C ARG A 29 -0.79 0.97 -13.06
N GLU A 30 -1.93 1.22 -12.43
CA GLU A 30 -2.50 2.58 -12.33
C GLU A 30 -1.57 3.54 -11.58
N ILE A 31 -0.98 3.12 -10.47
CA ILE A 31 0.00 3.95 -9.73
C ILE A 31 1.20 4.30 -10.61
N ALA A 32 1.74 3.32 -11.34
CA ALA A 32 2.87 3.53 -12.24
C ALA A 32 2.51 4.47 -13.40
N ARG A 33 1.34 4.32 -14.04
CA ARG A 33 0.85 5.22 -15.09
C ARG A 33 0.77 6.68 -14.66
N GLN A 34 0.51 6.92 -13.38
CA GLN A 34 0.50 8.28 -12.81
C GLN A 34 1.90 8.78 -12.42
N GLY A 35 2.96 8.01 -12.68
CA GLY A 35 4.33 8.36 -12.34
C GLY A 35 4.66 8.31 -10.85
N ALA A 36 3.77 7.76 -10.03
CA ALA A 36 3.97 7.58 -8.60
C ALA A 36 4.80 6.33 -8.28
N ILE A 37 5.39 6.31 -7.09
CA ILE A 37 6.20 5.21 -6.57
C ILE A 37 5.31 4.34 -5.67
N VAL A 38 5.38 3.01 -5.83
CA VAL A 38 4.75 2.07 -4.91
C VAL A 38 5.67 1.79 -3.74
N ILE A 39 5.15 1.93 -2.53
CA ILE A 39 5.77 1.44 -1.29
C ILE A 39 4.91 0.32 -0.74
N CYS A 40 5.50 -0.80 -0.36
CA CYS A 40 4.80 -1.91 0.26
C CYS A 40 5.71 -2.66 1.25
N GLY A 41 5.17 -3.69 1.89
CA GLY A 41 5.94 -4.52 2.83
C GLY A 41 6.96 -5.46 2.17
N GLY A 42 7.02 -5.54 0.86
CA GLY A 42 8.05 -6.22 0.09
C GLY A 42 7.98 -7.76 0.05
N LEU A 43 6.97 -8.38 0.67
CA LEU A 43 6.80 -9.84 0.74
C LEU A 43 5.79 -10.36 -0.28
N GLY A 44 5.03 -11.41 0.06
CA GLY A 44 4.06 -12.06 -0.81
C GLY A 44 2.67 -11.44 -0.81
N GLY A 45 1.70 -12.15 -1.38
CA GLY A 45 0.29 -11.73 -1.42
C GLY A 45 0.09 -10.42 -2.18
N ILE A 46 -0.70 -9.51 -1.62
CA ILE A 46 -0.98 -8.20 -2.22
C ILE A 46 0.31 -7.42 -2.54
N MET A 47 1.32 -7.51 -1.68
CA MET A 47 2.61 -6.82 -1.86
C MET A 47 3.33 -7.26 -3.14
N ALA A 48 3.34 -8.55 -3.42
CA ALA A 48 3.95 -9.08 -4.64
C ALA A 48 3.15 -8.72 -5.89
N GLU A 49 1.82 -8.81 -5.82
CA GLU A 49 0.96 -8.54 -6.98
C GLU A 49 0.94 -7.05 -7.36
N VAL A 50 0.89 -6.15 -6.39
CA VAL A 50 0.99 -4.71 -6.70
C VAL A 50 2.37 -4.36 -7.26
N ALA A 51 3.43 -4.94 -6.72
CA ALA A 51 4.79 -4.73 -7.25
C ALA A 51 4.91 -5.25 -8.68
N ARG A 52 4.36 -6.44 -8.98
CA ARG A 52 4.31 -7.00 -10.33
C ARG A 52 3.61 -6.05 -11.31
N GLY A 53 2.41 -5.60 -11.00
CA GLY A 53 1.68 -4.66 -11.84
C GLY A 53 2.42 -3.34 -12.07
N THR A 54 3.09 -2.84 -11.03
CA THR A 54 3.94 -1.64 -11.13
C THR A 54 5.09 -1.85 -12.12
N LYS A 55 5.73 -3.00 -12.09
CA LYS A 55 6.85 -3.32 -13.01
C LYS A 55 6.38 -3.48 -14.45
N GLU A 56 5.19 -4.02 -14.69
CA GLU A 56 4.61 -4.15 -16.03
C GLU A 56 4.47 -2.80 -16.75
N GLU A 57 4.29 -1.71 -16.01
CA GLU A 57 4.20 -0.33 -16.54
C GLU A 57 5.52 0.47 -16.35
N GLY A 58 6.62 -0.19 -16.04
CA GLY A 58 7.93 0.45 -15.86
C GLY A 58 8.04 1.35 -14.62
N GLY A 59 7.15 1.18 -13.64
CA GLY A 59 7.16 1.93 -12.39
C GLY A 59 8.26 1.50 -11.42
N LEU A 60 8.42 2.24 -10.32
CA LEU A 60 9.39 2.00 -9.27
C LEU A 60 8.70 1.44 -8.02
N THR A 61 9.31 0.42 -7.42
CA THR A 61 8.82 -0.27 -6.23
C THR A 61 9.83 -0.21 -5.07
N ILE A 62 9.35 0.09 -3.88
CA ILE A 62 10.13 0.08 -2.64
C ILE A 62 9.49 -0.91 -1.68
N GLY A 63 10.25 -1.90 -1.23
CA GLY A 63 9.82 -2.87 -0.23
C GLY A 63 10.45 -2.58 1.13
N ILE A 64 9.62 -2.38 2.15
CA ILE A 64 10.05 -2.20 3.55
C ILE A 64 9.97 -3.57 4.23
N LEU A 65 11.11 -4.26 4.32
CA LEU A 65 11.19 -5.63 4.79
C LEU A 65 11.22 -5.73 6.32
N PRO A 66 10.55 -6.72 6.91
CA PRO A 66 10.59 -6.94 8.36
C PRO A 66 11.88 -7.58 8.85
N GLY A 67 12.58 -8.32 8.00
CA GLY A 67 13.80 -9.03 8.29
C GLY A 67 15.06 -8.18 8.09
N ASP A 68 16.19 -8.84 8.11
CA ASP A 68 17.54 -8.27 8.07
C ASP A 68 18.29 -8.59 6.77
N THR A 69 17.63 -9.25 5.81
CA THR A 69 18.22 -9.57 4.52
C THR A 69 17.35 -9.10 3.35
N PRO A 70 17.95 -8.56 2.28
CA PRO A 70 17.18 -8.11 1.10
C PRO A 70 16.66 -9.28 0.25
N GLU A 71 17.21 -10.48 0.40
CA GLU A 71 16.83 -11.68 -0.35
C GLU A 71 15.40 -12.15 -0.06
N SER A 72 14.81 -11.72 1.04
CA SER A 72 13.41 -12.01 1.38
C SER A 72 12.40 -11.19 0.57
N ALA A 73 12.85 -10.16 -0.15
CA ALA A 73 11.98 -9.37 -1.02
C ALA A 73 11.42 -10.21 -2.17
N ASN A 74 10.16 -9.93 -2.56
CA ASN A 74 9.65 -10.53 -3.79
C ASN A 74 10.41 -10.01 -5.02
N PRO A 75 10.41 -10.75 -6.15
CA PRO A 75 11.27 -10.45 -7.31
C PRO A 75 10.92 -9.15 -8.05
N PHE A 76 9.84 -8.48 -7.69
CA PHE A 76 9.37 -7.25 -8.32
C PHE A 76 9.74 -5.98 -7.54
N ILE A 77 10.50 -6.12 -6.44
CA ILE A 77 10.98 -4.98 -5.64
C ILE A 77 12.30 -4.45 -6.21
N ASP A 78 12.32 -3.18 -6.59
CA ASP A 78 13.53 -2.51 -7.07
C ASP A 78 14.47 -2.11 -5.92
N ILE A 79 13.89 -1.58 -4.83
CA ILE A 79 14.64 -1.11 -3.67
C ILE A 79 14.12 -1.83 -2.42
N ALA A 80 14.93 -2.72 -1.88
CA ALA A 80 14.64 -3.44 -0.64
C ALA A 80 15.29 -2.71 0.56
N ILE A 81 14.44 -2.26 1.48
CA ILE A 81 14.90 -1.63 2.73
C ILE A 81 14.73 -2.64 3.85
N VAL A 82 15.84 -3.16 4.37
CA VAL A 82 15.85 -4.10 5.50
C VAL A 82 15.77 -3.33 6.80
N THR A 83 14.85 -3.72 7.67
CA THR A 83 14.63 -3.00 8.93
C THR A 83 15.00 -3.83 10.17
N GLY A 84 14.95 -5.15 10.10
CA GLY A 84 15.10 -6.02 11.26
C GLY A 84 14.05 -5.83 12.36
N MET A 85 12.95 -5.13 12.06
CA MET A 85 11.96 -4.69 13.04
C MET A 85 10.75 -5.63 13.17
N GLY A 86 10.70 -6.72 12.38
CA GLY A 86 9.54 -7.58 12.35
C GLY A 86 8.26 -6.80 12.01
N ILE A 87 7.18 -7.07 12.71
CA ILE A 87 5.89 -6.41 12.47
C ILE A 87 5.91 -4.90 12.75
N ALA A 88 6.83 -4.41 13.58
CA ALA A 88 6.94 -2.98 13.88
C ALA A 88 7.28 -2.13 12.64
N ARG A 89 7.83 -2.74 11.55
CA ARG A 89 8.07 -2.03 10.28
C ARG A 89 6.78 -1.55 9.61
N ASN A 90 5.62 -2.05 10.02
CA ASN A 90 4.31 -1.60 9.50
C ASN A 90 4.12 -0.09 9.70
N VAL A 91 4.67 0.49 10.75
CA VAL A 91 4.65 1.95 10.95
C VAL A 91 5.40 2.68 9.83
N ILE A 92 6.49 2.12 9.33
CA ILE A 92 7.27 2.71 8.24
C ILE A 92 6.48 2.63 6.94
N VAL A 93 5.89 1.47 6.61
CA VAL A 93 5.05 1.30 5.42
C VAL A 93 3.89 2.31 5.43
N ALA A 94 3.13 2.36 6.53
CA ALA A 94 1.97 3.24 6.66
C ALA A 94 2.31 4.74 6.62
N SER A 95 3.53 5.12 7.05
CA SER A 95 3.95 6.53 7.15
C SER A 95 4.69 7.05 5.92
N SER A 96 5.27 6.17 5.10
CA SER A 96 6.15 6.56 4.00
C SER A 96 5.40 7.06 2.77
N GLY A 97 4.18 6.59 2.53
CA GLY A 97 3.35 7.08 1.44
C GLY A 97 2.72 8.44 1.73
N ASP A 98 2.47 9.19 0.68
CA ASP A 98 1.66 10.42 0.76
C ASP A 98 0.17 10.10 0.95
N ALA A 99 -0.25 8.92 0.47
CA ALA A 99 -1.52 8.28 0.72
C ALA A 99 -1.31 6.78 0.89
N VAL A 100 -2.30 6.10 1.47
CA VAL A 100 -2.31 4.65 1.68
C VAL A 100 -3.51 4.05 0.97
N ILE A 101 -3.29 2.97 0.22
CA ILE A 101 -4.37 2.18 -0.39
C ILE A 101 -4.35 0.78 0.22
N ALA A 102 -5.45 0.39 0.85
CA ALA A 102 -5.63 -0.91 1.47
C ALA A 102 -6.46 -1.82 0.56
N VAL A 103 -5.96 -3.02 0.28
CA VAL A 103 -6.64 -4.05 -0.52
C VAL A 103 -6.96 -5.24 0.36
N GLY A 104 -8.25 -5.52 0.59
CA GLY A 104 -8.67 -6.62 1.47
C GLY A 104 -8.01 -6.53 2.85
N GLY A 105 -7.39 -7.63 3.26
CA GLY A 105 -6.48 -7.64 4.39
C GLY A 105 -7.03 -8.19 5.69
N LYS A 106 -6.11 -8.53 6.59
CA LYS A 106 -6.34 -9.11 7.91
C LYS A 106 -5.82 -8.15 9.00
N LEU A 107 -5.53 -8.66 10.20
CA LEU A 107 -5.11 -7.83 11.34
C LEU A 107 -3.85 -6.99 11.08
N GLY A 108 -2.89 -7.51 10.31
CA GLY A 108 -1.71 -6.73 9.93
C GLY A 108 -2.10 -5.48 9.13
N THR A 109 -2.97 -5.66 8.14
CA THR A 109 -3.53 -4.55 7.34
C THR A 109 -4.31 -3.57 8.20
N LEU A 110 -5.11 -4.05 9.15
CA LEU A 110 -5.84 -3.19 10.10
C LEU A 110 -4.87 -2.34 10.94
N SER A 111 -3.75 -2.91 11.38
CA SER A 111 -2.73 -2.17 12.12
C SER A 111 -2.13 -1.04 11.29
N GLU A 112 -1.84 -1.29 10.03
CA GLU A 112 -1.31 -0.28 9.10
C GLU A 112 -2.33 0.81 8.78
N ILE A 113 -3.61 0.45 8.62
CA ILE A 113 -4.71 1.42 8.47
C ILE A 113 -4.75 2.36 9.68
N ALA A 114 -4.74 1.81 10.89
CA ALA A 114 -4.76 2.61 12.11
C ALA A 114 -3.56 3.55 12.20
N LEU A 115 -2.36 3.06 11.90
CA LEU A 115 -1.14 3.88 11.88
C LEU A 115 -1.20 5.00 10.84
N ALA A 116 -1.72 4.71 9.64
CA ALA A 116 -1.90 5.71 8.59
C ALA A 116 -2.89 6.82 9.03
N LEU A 117 -4.02 6.44 9.61
CA LEU A 117 -5.02 7.38 10.14
C LEU A 117 -4.45 8.24 11.26
N ILE A 118 -3.70 7.66 12.20
CA ILE A 118 -2.99 8.40 13.26
C ILE A 118 -2.05 9.44 12.66
N ARG A 119 -1.36 9.09 11.58
CA ARG A 119 -0.44 9.98 10.86
C ARG A 119 -1.15 10.95 9.90
N GLN A 120 -2.48 10.97 9.91
CA GLN A 120 -3.31 11.83 9.04
C GLN A 120 -3.02 11.61 7.55
N ARG A 121 -2.63 10.40 7.16
CA ARG A 121 -2.52 10.01 5.77
C ARG A 121 -3.90 9.66 5.23
N PRO A 122 -4.27 10.10 4.02
CA PRO A 122 -5.46 9.60 3.36
C PRO A 122 -5.40 8.08 3.21
N VAL A 123 -6.46 7.38 3.63
CA VAL A 123 -6.58 5.92 3.48
C VAL A 123 -7.73 5.61 2.54
N ILE A 124 -7.44 4.96 1.43
CA ILE A 124 -8.40 4.50 0.44
C ILE A 124 -8.55 2.99 0.56
N GLY A 125 -9.77 2.50 0.53
CA GLY A 125 -10.08 1.07 0.72
C GLY A 125 -10.67 0.41 -0.51
N LEU A 126 -10.09 -0.73 -0.89
CA LEU A 126 -10.58 -1.65 -1.91
C LEU A 126 -10.97 -2.97 -1.23
N GLY A 127 -12.25 -3.16 -0.92
CA GLY A 127 -12.75 -4.36 -0.26
C GLY A 127 -12.08 -4.66 1.09
N THR A 128 -11.72 -3.62 1.84
CA THR A 128 -10.99 -3.72 3.11
C THR A 128 -11.90 -3.46 4.32
N TRP A 129 -11.31 -3.26 5.47
CA TRP A 129 -11.98 -2.99 6.74
C TRP A 129 -12.90 -1.77 6.67
N GLN A 130 -14.01 -1.85 7.40
CA GLN A 130 -14.88 -0.73 7.71
C GLN A 130 -14.76 -0.44 9.22
N LEU A 131 -14.60 0.82 9.58
CA LEU A 131 -14.44 1.25 10.96
C LEU A 131 -15.62 2.11 11.37
N GLU A 132 -16.05 1.97 12.65
CA GLU A 132 -17.09 2.82 13.22
C GLU A 132 -16.61 4.28 13.30
N GLU A 133 -17.34 5.20 12.70
CA GLU A 133 -16.98 6.62 12.64
C GLU A 133 -16.74 7.24 14.00
N GLY A 134 -17.53 6.88 15.02
CA GLY A 134 -17.41 7.43 16.38
C GLY A 134 -16.13 7.04 17.13
N ARG A 135 -15.30 6.15 16.58
CA ARG A 135 -14.06 5.68 17.22
C ARG A 135 -12.78 6.10 16.53
N ILE A 136 -12.88 6.84 15.42
CA ILE A 136 -11.75 7.20 14.58
C ILE A 136 -11.55 8.71 14.42
N ASP A 137 -12.01 9.48 15.40
CA ASP A 137 -11.80 10.94 15.51
C ASP A 137 -12.16 11.71 14.21
N GLY A 138 -13.28 11.34 13.58
CA GLY A 138 -13.74 11.94 12.32
C GLY A 138 -12.91 11.59 11.08
N ARG A 139 -11.94 10.67 11.21
CA ARG A 139 -11.19 10.12 10.08
C ARG A 139 -11.97 8.99 9.44
N SER A 140 -11.64 8.64 8.21
CA SER A 140 -12.35 7.56 7.51
C SER A 140 -11.45 6.79 6.56
N ILE A 141 -11.84 5.56 6.28
CA ILE A 141 -11.34 4.82 5.13
C ILE A 141 -12.27 5.16 3.97
N ILE A 142 -11.71 5.78 2.94
CA ILE A 142 -12.47 6.25 1.78
C ILE A 142 -12.66 5.07 0.82
N PRO A 143 -13.89 4.59 0.61
CA PRO A 143 -14.11 3.43 -0.24
C PRO A 143 -13.83 3.76 -1.70
N ALA A 144 -13.24 2.80 -2.41
CA ALA A 144 -13.06 2.85 -3.86
C ALA A 144 -13.66 1.60 -4.51
N ILE A 145 -14.13 1.76 -5.74
CA ILE A 145 -14.84 0.70 -6.49
C ILE A 145 -13.90 -0.14 -7.37
N ASN A 146 -12.75 0.41 -7.72
CA ASN A 146 -11.71 -0.25 -8.53
C ASN A 146 -10.36 0.47 -8.37
N ALA A 147 -9.31 -0.09 -8.97
CA ALA A 147 -7.95 0.43 -8.90
C ALA A 147 -7.84 1.89 -9.40
N LYS A 148 -8.44 2.20 -10.53
CA LYS A 148 -8.42 3.56 -11.12
C LYS A 148 -9.09 4.59 -10.20
N ASP A 149 -10.23 4.25 -9.62
CA ASP A 149 -10.94 5.10 -8.65
C ASP A 149 -10.10 5.31 -7.38
N ALA A 150 -9.46 4.24 -6.89
CA ALA A 150 -8.59 4.32 -5.71
C ALA A 150 -7.41 5.28 -5.93
N VAL A 151 -6.71 5.16 -7.03
CA VAL A 151 -5.56 6.03 -7.36
C VAL A 151 -6.02 7.48 -7.57
N LYS A 152 -7.11 7.71 -8.28
CA LYS A 152 -7.69 9.04 -8.46
C LYS A 152 -8.02 9.70 -7.12
N LYS A 153 -8.69 8.98 -6.22
CA LYS A 153 -9.02 9.48 -4.87
C LYS A 153 -7.76 9.77 -4.06
N ALA A 154 -6.78 8.85 -4.07
CA ALA A 154 -5.52 9.06 -3.37
C ALA A 154 -4.84 10.35 -3.83
N LEU A 155 -4.65 10.52 -5.13
CA LEU A 155 -3.99 11.70 -5.69
C LEU A 155 -4.74 13.01 -5.39
N SER A 156 -6.07 12.97 -5.38
CA SER A 156 -6.91 14.16 -5.10
C SER A 156 -6.82 14.65 -3.66
N LEU A 157 -6.34 13.83 -2.73
CA LEU A 157 -6.27 14.11 -1.30
C LEU A 157 -4.84 14.44 -0.82
N ILE A 158 -3.83 14.21 -1.65
CA ILE A 158 -2.44 14.54 -1.33
C ILE A 158 -2.27 16.06 -1.34
N GLY A 159 -1.76 16.61 -0.25
CA GLY A 159 -1.45 18.05 -0.13
C GLY A 159 -2.64 18.93 0.25
N LYS A 160 -3.73 18.33 0.74
CA LYS A 160 -4.88 19.07 1.31
C LYS A 160 -4.79 19.13 2.82
#